data_be71fa6760f597c5030ac03420d22efd
#
_entry.id   be71fa6760f597c5030ac03420d22efd
#
_cell.length_a   1.000
_cell.length_b   1.000
_cell.length_c   1.000
_cell.angle_alpha   90.00
_cell.angle_beta   90.00
_cell.angle_gamma   90.00
#
_symmetry.space_group_name_H-M   'P 1'
#
loop_
_entity.id
_entity.type
_entity.pdbx_description
1 polymer ?
#
loop_
_entity_poly.entity_id
_entity_poly.type
_entity_poly.pdbx_seq_one_letter_code
_entity_poly.pdbx_strand_id
1 'polypeptide(L)'
;DFIGVADKEKLPEWASKRLEAISAPKMKIRIYQINAEKDMKDLEFRDFDFAMSKGGIDPGIYQQVYGGIAYAHDLGELYMQCNTGNSPLGFYGHTMSVSDVIEICEGKDIGFYYVDSFGFKRLDDFDVSQTDHEDLMKVVILENDREPYKAEIRKDIHAMQSIVGGLIEPVYFEENGDALC
;
A
#
# COMPACT_ATOMS: atom_id res chain seq x y z
N ASP A 1 -33.07 12.88 20.54
CA ASP A 1 -33.42 11.93 19.47
C ASP A 1 -32.68 10.64 19.72
N PHE A 2 -33.44 9.57 20.00
CA PHE A 2 -32.86 8.25 20.26
C PHE A 2 -32.56 7.60 18.92
N ILE A 3 -31.25 7.41 18.61
CA ILE A 3 -30.83 6.57 17.51
C ILE A 3 -30.79 5.15 18.06
N GLY A 4 -31.81 4.36 17.74
CA GLY A 4 -31.88 2.96 18.15
C GLY A 4 -30.71 2.15 17.58
N VAL A 5 -30.20 1.18 18.34
CA VAL A 5 -29.22 0.21 17.85
C VAL A 5 -29.94 -0.66 16.81
N ALA A 6 -29.54 -0.55 15.55
CA ALA A 6 -30.06 -1.41 14.51
C ALA A 6 -29.56 -2.84 14.70
N ASP A 7 -30.47 -3.79 14.67
CA ASP A 7 -30.15 -5.21 14.65
C ASP A 7 -29.49 -5.54 13.30
N LYS A 8 -28.20 -5.95 13.32
CA LYS A 8 -27.43 -6.24 12.10
C LYS A 8 -28.11 -7.26 11.17
N GLU A 9 -28.86 -8.19 11.74
CA GLU A 9 -29.56 -9.24 10.98
C GLU A 9 -30.81 -8.70 10.21
N LYS A 10 -31.26 -7.50 10.54
CA LYS A 10 -32.43 -6.83 9.91
C LYS A 10 -32.07 -5.69 8.99
N LEU A 11 -30.77 -5.46 8.76
CA LEU A 11 -30.33 -4.40 7.87
C LEU A 11 -30.54 -4.80 6.39
N PRO A 12 -30.95 -3.87 5.52
CA PRO A 12 -30.90 -4.07 4.08
C PRO A 12 -29.47 -4.43 3.65
N GLU A 13 -29.35 -5.23 2.60
CA GLU A 13 -28.04 -5.70 2.10
C GLU A 13 -27.02 -4.55 1.87
N TRP A 14 -27.49 -3.43 1.29
CA TRP A 14 -26.64 -2.27 1.08
C TRP A 14 -26.11 -1.65 2.39
N ALA A 15 -26.91 -1.66 3.46
CA ALA A 15 -26.51 -1.13 4.76
C ALA A 15 -25.53 -2.06 5.48
N SER A 16 -25.72 -3.38 5.34
CA SER A 16 -24.78 -4.38 5.85
C SER A 16 -23.43 -4.27 5.18
N LYS A 17 -23.38 -4.21 3.83
CA LYS A 17 -22.16 -4.00 3.06
C LYS A 17 -21.44 -2.70 3.45
N ARG A 18 -22.19 -1.62 3.65
CA ARG A 18 -21.63 -0.33 4.09
C ARG A 18 -21.01 -0.42 5.48
N LEU A 19 -21.67 -1.08 6.41
CA LEU A 19 -21.14 -1.29 7.76
C LEU A 19 -19.87 -2.16 7.74
N GLU A 20 -19.85 -3.20 6.94
CA GLU A 20 -18.65 -4.04 6.76
C GLU A 20 -17.50 -3.22 6.19
N ALA A 21 -17.74 -2.43 5.15
CA ALA A 21 -16.72 -1.57 4.54
C ALA A 21 -16.14 -0.52 5.52
N ILE A 22 -17.01 0.10 6.34
CA ILE A 22 -16.59 1.09 7.35
C ILE A 22 -15.86 0.42 8.51
N SER A 23 -16.25 -0.82 8.85
CA SER A 23 -15.67 -1.58 9.97
C SER A 23 -14.44 -2.38 9.58
N ALA A 24 -14.11 -2.46 8.29
CA ALA A 24 -12.96 -3.22 7.83
C ALA A 24 -11.67 -2.68 8.49
N PRO A 25 -10.77 -3.55 8.92
CA PRO A 25 -9.51 -3.14 9.51
C PRO A 25 -8.73 -2.31 8.48
N LYS A 26 -8.17 -1.19 8.94
CA LYS A 26 -7.42 -0.26 8.10
C LYS A 26 -5.99 -0.19 8.59
N MET A 27 -5.05 -0.35 7.67
CA MET A 27 -3.63 -0.12 7.91
C MET A 27 -3.16 1.00 6.99
N LYS A 28 -2.52 2.04 7.54
CA LYS A 28 -1.80 3.01 6.73
C LYS A 28 -0.39 2.54 6.53
N ILE A 29 -0.03 2.30 5.29
CA ILE A 29 1.22 1.65 4.92
C ILE A 29 1.96 2.40 3.81
N ARG A 30 3.27 2.10 3.70
CA ARG A 30 4.04 2.25 2.46
C ARG A 30 4.70 0.93 2.12
N ILE A 31 4.90 0.70 0.83
CA ILE A 31 5.57 -0.49 0.32
C ILE A 31 6.77 -0.03 -0.51
N TYR A 32 7.91 -0.64 -0.22
CA TYR A 32 9.18 -0.39 -0.88
C TYR A 32 9.65 -1.69 -1.52
N GLN A 33 10.08 -1.61 -2.78
CA GLN A 33 10.63 -2.71 -3.55
C GLN A 33 12.04 -2.36 -4.03
N ILE A 34 12.88 -3.36 -4.18
CA ILE A 34 14.24 -3.16 -4.69
C ILE A 34 14.16 -2.69 -6.14
N ASN A 35 14.91 -1.64 -6.46
CA ASN A 35 15.16 -1.24 -7.84
C ASN A 35 16.30 -2.13 -8.39
N ALA A 36 15.97 -3.02 -9.32
CA ALA A 36 16.92 -3.99 -9.88
C ALA A 36 18.17 -3.33 -10.49
N GLU A 37 18.06 -2.09 -11.01
CA GLU A 37 19.21 -1.36 -11.56
C GLU A 37 20.21 -0.90 -10.47
N LYS A 38 19.75 -0.78 -9.22
CA LYS A 38 20.58 -0.39 -8.07
C LYS A 38 21.08 -1.59 -7.26
N ASP A 39 20.55 -2.78 -7.52
CA ASP A 39 20.88 -4.00 -6.74
C ASP A 39 22.19 -4.65 -7.18
N MET A 40 23.29 -4.06 -6.77
CA MET A 40 24.63 -4.60 -7.05
C MET A 40 25.00 -5.85 -6.24
N LYS A 41 24.15 -6.26 -5.28
CA LYS A 41 24.44 -7.38 -4.36
C LYS A 41 23.53 -8.58 -4.58
N ASP A 42 22.62 -8.51 -5.55
CA ASP A 42 21.64 -9.56 -5.87
C ASP A 42 20.75 -9.89 -4.64
N LEU A 43 20.18 -8.83 -4.04
CA LEU A 43 19.35 -8.90 -2.83
C LEU A 43 17.86 -9.09 -3.14
N GLU A 44 17.42 -8.73 -4.34
CA GLU A 44 16.03 -8.92 -4.76
C GLU A 44 15.63 -10.39 -4.66
N PHE A 45 14.49 -10.65 -4.02
CA PHE A 45 13.95 -11.98 -3.71
C PHE A 45 14.81 -12.84 -2.76
N ARG A 46 15.73 -12.24 -2.01
CA ARG A 46 16.52 -12.93 -1.01
C ARG A 46 15.96 -12.79 0.39
N ASP A 47 16.20 -13.80 1.22
CA ASP A 47 15.80 -13.78 2.63
C ASP A 47 16.67 -12.81 3.46
N PHE A 48 16.17 -12.55 4.67
CA PHE A 48 16.81 -11.60 5.57
C PHE A 48 18.24 -12.01 5.93
N ASP A 49 18.50 -13.28 6.18
CA ASP A 49 19.82 -13.77 6.58
C ASP A 49 20.84 -13.60 5.43
N PHE A 50 20.42 -13.83 4.19
CA PHE A 50 21.25 -13.56 3.02
C PHE A 50 21.58 -12.06 2.92
N ALA A 51 20.57 -11.19 3.03
CA ALA A 51 20.78 -9.75 2.97
C ALA A 51 21.75 -9.27 4.05
N MET A 52 21.60 -9.77 5.28
CA MET A 52 22.51 -9.45 6.39
C MET A 52 23.93 -9.94 6.11
N SER A 53 24.12 -11.11 5.47
CA SER A 53 25.44 -11.63 5.08
C SER A 53 26.15 -10.76 4.04
N LYS A 54 25.38 -9.96 3.26
CA LYS A 54 25.87 -9.03 2.23
C LYS A 54 26.08 -7.60 2.74
N GLY A 55 25.94 -7.38 4.05
CA GLY A 55 26.18 -6.08 4.69
C GLY A 55 24.91 -5.34 5.11
N GLY A 56 23.77 -6.06 5.17
CA GLY A 56 22.52 -5.52 5.66
C GLY A 56 21.61 -4.95 4.58
N ILE A 57 20.49 -4.40 5.03
CA ILE A 57 19.47 -3.77 4.18
C ILE A 57 19.91 -2.32 3.89
N ASP A 58 20.16 -2.02 2.63
CA ASP A 58 20.53 -0.67 2.17
C ASP A 58 19.28 0.04 1.62
N PRO A 59 18.73 1.05 2.32
CA PRO A 59 17.53 1.77 1.84
C PRO A 59 17.74 2.44 0.48
N GLY A 60 18.96 2.77 0.11
CA GLY A 60 19.29 3.47 -1.15
C GLY A 60 19.00 2.67 -2.43
N ILE A 61 18.81 1.35 -2.32
CA ILE A 61 18.44 0.51 -3.46
C ILE A 61 16.90 0.33 -3.57
N TYR A 62 16.13 0.81 -2.59
CA TYR A 62 14.67 0.67 -2.60
C TYR A 62 13.98 1.86 -3.25
N GLN A 63 12.87 1.58 -3.91
CA GLN A 63 11.93 2.58 -4.39
C GLN A 63 10.57 2.38 -3.71
N GLN A 64 9.93 3.47 -3.32
CA GLN A 64 8.55 3.41 -2.84
C GLN A 64 7.63 3.15 -4.03
N VAL A 65 6.82 2.08 -3.97
CA VAL A 65 5.87 1.70 -5.04
C VAL A 65 4.42 1.99 -4.67
N TYR A 66 4.15 2.17 -3.37
CA TYR A 66 2.81 2.49 -2.86
C TYR A 66 2.89 3.21 -1.52
N GLY A 67 1.91 4.07 -1.24
CA GLY A 67 1.62 4.62 0.08
C GLY A 67 0.14 4.93 0.19
N GLY A 68 -0.53 4.43 1.22
CA GLY A 68 -1.98 4.64 1.38
C GLY A 68 -2.60 3.72 2.43
N ILE A 69 -3.87 3.40 2.22
CA ILE A 69 -4.65 2.53 3.10
C ILE A 69 -4.74 1.13 2.49
N ALA A 70 -4.39 0.13 3.29
CA ALA A 70 -4.70 -1.26 3.02
C ALA A 70 -5.79 -1.73 4.00
N TYR A 71 -6.73 -2.51 3.50
CA TYR A 71 -7.80 -3.10 4.31
C TYR A 71 -7.41 -4.52 4.69
N ALA A 72 -6.55 -4.64 5.70
CA ALA A 72 -6.02 -5.90 6.19
C ALA A 72 -5.88 -5.86 7.72
N HIS A 73 -6.01 -7.02 8.37
CA HIS A 73 -5.85 -7.15 9.83
C HIS A 73 -4.38 -7.15 10.25
N ASP A 74 -3.52 -7.67 9.39
CA ASP A 74 -2.08 -7.82 9.63
C ASP A 74 -1.28 -7.87 8.33
N LEU A 75 0.05 -7.96 8.45
CA LEU A 75 0.97 -8.04 7.31
C LEU A 75 0.80 -9.34 6.50
N GLY A 76 0.38 -10.43 7.13
CA GLY A 76 0.16 -11.71 6.45
C GLY A 76 -1.04 -11.63 5.51
N GLU A 77 -2.15 -11.02 5.95
CA GLU A 77 -3.31 -10.77 5.09
C GLU A 77 -2.95 -9.80 3.97
N LEU A 78 -2.22 -8.71 4.26
CA LEU A 78 -1.74 -7.77 3.22
C LEU A 78 -0.90 -8.50 2.17
N TYR A 79 0.04 -9.36 2.60
CA TYR A 79 0.86 -10.18 1.71
C TYR A 79 -0.01 -11.04 0.79
N MET A 80 -1.00 -11.74 1.36
CA MET A 80 -1.93 -12.57 0.59
C MET A 80 -2.72 -11.74 -0.42
N GLN A 81 -3.23 -10.57 -0.04
CA GLN A 81 -3.96 -9.67 -0.94
C GLN A 81 -3.10 -9.23 -2.12
N CYS A 82 -1.85 -8.83 -1.87
CA CYS A 82 -0.91 -8.40 -2.92
C CYS A 82 -0.51 -9.53 -3.88
N ASN A 83 -0.71 -10.79 -3.49
CA ASN A 83 -0.38 -11.97 -4.30
C ASN A 83 -1.59 -12.68 -4.91
N THR A 84 -2.82 -12.25 -4.59
CA THR A 84 -4.07 -12.88 -5.09
C THR A 84 -4.95 -11.94 -5.91
N GLY A 85 -4.41 -10.80 -6.35
CA GLY A 85 -5.13 -9.83 -7.16
C GLY A 85 -6.07 -8.88 -6.40
N ASN A 86 -5.93 -8.82 -5.07
CA ASN A 86 -6.69 -7.92 -4.19
C ASN A 86 -5.78 -6.83 -3.58
N SER A 87 -4.74 -6.44 -4.28
CA SER A 87 -3.79 -5.42 -3.84
C SER A 87 -4.50 -4.09 -3.53
N PRO A 88 -3.95 -3.27 -2.62
CA PRO A 88 -4.45 -1.92 -2.41
C PRO A 88 -4.51 -1.13 -3.73
N LEU A 89 -5.56 -0.31 -3.91
CA LEU A 89 -5.74 0.47 -5.13
C LEU A 89 -4.57 1.43 -5.35
N GLY A 90 -4.01 1.39 -6.56
CA GLY A 90 -2.84 2.18 -6.92
C GLY A 90 -1.49 1.53 -6.55
N PHE A 91 -1.49 0.35 -5.94
CA PHE A 91 -0.27 -0.45 -5.83
C PHE A 91 0.16 -0.90 -7.23
N TYR A 92 1.32 -0.43 -7.65
CA TYR A 92 1.88 -0.73 -8.96
C TYR A 92 3.37 -1.05 -8.83
N GLY A 93 3.64 -2.31 -8.62
CA GLY A 93 4.95 -2.92 -8.51
C GLY A 93 4.85 -4.38 -8.91
N HIS A 94 5.90 -5.17 -8.68
CA HIS A 94 5.75 -6.62 -8.74
C HIS A 94 4.91 -7.11 -7.56
N THR A 95 4.39 -8.33 -7.63
CA THR A 95 3.69 -8.99 -6.51
C THR A 95 4.59 -8.96 -5.27
N MET A 96 3.98 -8.73 -4.09
CA MET A 96 4.77 -8.65 -2.86
C MET A 96 5.61 -9.91 -2.66
N SER A 97 6.90 -9.73 -2.46
CA SER A 97 7.89 -10.81 -2.48
C SER A 97 8.88 -10.68 -1.33
N VAL A 98 9.60 -11.75 -1.10
CA VAL A 98 10.78 -11.73 -0.20
C VAL A 98 11.71 -10.60 -0.63
N SER A 99 12.30 -9.88 0.30
CA SER A 99 13.07 -8.65 0.18
C SER A 99 12.30 -7.35 0.13
N ASP A 100 10.99 -7.35 -0.10
CA ASP A 100 10.19 -6.13 -0.02
C ASP A 100 10.17 -5.60 1.43
N VAL A 101 10.00 -4.29 1.58
CA VAL A 101 9.86 -3.66 2.89
C VAL A 101 8.49 -2.99 2.99
N ILE A 102 7.79 -3.26 4.09
CA ILE A 102 6.51 -2.65 4.42
C ILE A 102 6.72 -1.73 5.60
N GLU A 103 6.31 -0.47 5.47
CA GLU A 103 6.19 0.46 6.58
C GLU A 103 4.74 0.47 7.07
N ILE A 104 4.54 0.22 8.37
CA ILE A 104 3.29 0.54 9.06
C ILE A 104 3.43 1.96 9.60
N CYS A 105 2.61 2.89 9.08
CA CYS A 105 2.73 4.32 9.38
C CYS A 105 1.97 4.74 10.64
N GLU A 106 0.98 3.97 11.10
CA GLU A 106 0.11 4.33 12.22
C GLU A 106 -0.24 3.11 13.07
N GLY A 107 -0.57 3.33 14.36
CA GLY A 107 -1.03 2.29 15.28
C GLY A 107 0.07 1.78 16.21
N LYS A 108 -0.16 0.62 16.85
CA LYS A 108 0.75 0.04 17.85
C LYS A 108 1.99 -0.62 17.24
N ASP A 109 1.88 -1.06 16.00
CA ASP A 109 2.92 -1.82 15.30
C ASP A 109 3.68 -0.94 14.28
N ILE A 110 3.74 0.38 14.52
CA ILE A 110 4.51 1.32 13.68
C ILE A 110 5.95 0.82 13.52
N GLY A 111 6.44 0.83 12.28
CA GLY A 111 7.81 0.42 11.96
C GLY A 111 7.94 -0.15 10.57
N PHE A 112 9.14 -0.60 10.27
CA PHE A 112 9.52 -1.20 8.98
C PHE A 112 9.65 -2.70 9.13
N TYR A 113 9.18 -3.43 8.15
CA TYR A 113 9.13 -4.89 8.16
C TYR A 113 9.62 -5.43 6.82
N TYR A 114 10.72 -6.14 6.87
CA TYR A 114 11.26 -6.89 5.73
C TYR A 114 10.42 -8.13 5.51
N VAL A 115 9.99 -8.37 4.30
CA VAL A 115 9.32 -9.61 3.91
C VAL A 115 10.37 -10.70 3.80
N ASP A 116 10.31 -11.69 4.69
CA ASP A 116 11.25 -12.80 4.75
C ASP A 116 10.64 -14.08 4.16
N SER A 117 11.43 -15.13 4.00
CA SER A 117 10.96 -16.45 3.54
C SER A 117 9.87 -17.03 4.47
N PHE A 118 9.91 -16.69 5.76
CA PHE A 118 8.91 -17.05 6.74
C PHE A 118 8.54 -15.83 7.58
N GLY A 119 7.43 -15.17 7.18
CA GLY A 119 6.90 -14.02 7.90
C GLY A 119 7.66 -12.73 7.65
N PHE A 120 7.82 -11.91 8.69
CA PHE A 120 8.34 -10.55 8.57
C PHE A 120 9.41 -10.30 9.63
N LYS A 121 10.48 -9.61 9.26
CA LYS A 121 11.53 -9.17 10.17
C LYS A 121 11.43 -7.68 10.39
N ARG A 122 11.26 -7.25 11.62
CA ARG A 122 11.28 -5.82 11.95
C ARG A 122 12.67 -5.25 11.69
N LEU A 123 12.69 -4.11 11.04
CA LEU A 123 13.90 -3.32 10.81
C LEU A 123 13.92 -2.15 11.81
N ASP A 124 15.03 -1.99 12.53
CA ASP A 124 15.19 -0.88 13.47
C ASP A 124 15.75 0.37 12.76
N ASP A 125 16.55 0.16 11.71
CA ASP A 125 17.29 1.20 10.99
C ASP A 125 16.97 1.16 9.49
N PHE A 126 15.79 1.63 9.08
CA PHE A 126 15.46 1.82 7.67
C PHE A 126 15.19 3.29 7.39
N ASP A 127 16.17 3.99 6.82
CA ASP A 127 16.10 5.42 6.55
C ASP A 127 15.40 5.71 5.22
N VAL A 128 14.12 6.05 5.29
CA VAL A 128 13.31 6.37 4.10
C VAL A 128 13.83 7.55 3.29
N SER A 129 14.64 8.45 3.88
CA SER A 129 15.19 9.59 3.14
C SER A 129 16.18 9.17 2.05
N GLN A 130 16.70 7.94 2.13
CA GLN A 130 17.61 7.37 1.14
C GLN A 130 16.88 6.60 0.03
N THR A 131 15.58 6.29 0.22
CA THR A 131 14.80 5.56 -0.79
C THR A 131 14.44 6.46 -1.95
N ASP A 132 14.20 5.86 -3.12
CA ASP A 132 13.72 6.55 -4.29
C ASP A 132 12.19 6.70 -4.24
N HIS A 133 11.72 7.95 -4.37
CA HIS A 133 10.29 8.32 -4.40
C HIS A 133 10.00 9.46 -5.39
N GLU A 134 10.92 9.72 -6.33
CA GLU A 134 10.79 10.80 -7.31
C GLU A 134 9.60 10.60 -8.26
N ASP A 135 9.25 9.36 -8.53
CA ASP A 135 8.16 8.99 -9.43
C ASP A 135 6.78 8.87 -8.74
N LEU A 136 6.63 9.40 -7.53
CA LEU A 136 5.37 9.37 -6.82
C LEU A 136 4.54 10.63 -7.02
N MET A 137 3.22 10.45 -7.03
CA MET A 137 2.23 11.52 -6.97
C MET A 137 1.27 11.27 -5.80
N LYS A 138 0.80 12.37 -5.19
CA LYS A 138 -0.22 12.32 -4.14
C LYS A 138 -1.60 12.43 -4.77
N VAL A 139 -2.46 11.50 -4.44
CA VAL A 139 -3.84 11.44 -4.94
C VAL A 139 -4.83 11.30 -3.78
N VAL A 140 -6.09 11.62 -4.03
CA VAL A 140 -7.20 11.26 -3.15
C VAL A 140 -7.99 10.16 -3.85
N ILE A 141 -8.11 9.01 -3.22
CA ILE A 141 -8.87 7.87 -3.74
C ILE A 141 -10.28 7.93 -3.17
N LEU A 142 -11.26 7.82 -4.06
CA LEU A 142 -12.68 7.75 -3.78
C LEU A 142 -13.17 6.37 -4.19
N GLU A 143 -13.45 5.51 -3.21
CA GLU A 143 -14.04 4.20 -3.44
C GLU A 143 -15.51 4.21 -3.05
N ASN A 144 -16.33 3.41 -3.76
CA ASN A 144 -17.69 3.18 -3.35
C ASN A 144 -17.72 2.59 -1.95
N ASP A 145 -18.63 3.13 -1.12
CA ASP A 145 -18.86 2.66 0.25
C ASP A 145 -17.69 2.80 1.24
N ARG A 146 -16.64 3.55 0.89
CA ARG A 146 -15.50 3.85 1.75
C ARG A 146 -15.29 5.35 1.94
N GLU A 147 -14.60 5.71 3.01
CA GLU A 147 -14.18 7.09 3.21
C GLU A 147 -13.04 7.45 2.26
N PRO A 148 -13.04 8.68 1.70
CA PRO A 148 -11.92 9.17 0.90
C PRO A 148 -10.61 9.10 1.67
N TYR A 149 -9.54 8.66 1.02
CA TYR A 149 -8.22 8.61 1.63
C TYR A 149 -7.12 9.10 0.70
N LYS A 150 -6.02 9.58 1.30
CA LYS A 150 -4.83 10.00 0.55
C LYS A 150 -3.95 8.81 0.27
N ALA A 151 -3.43 8.74 -0.96
CA ALA A 151 -2.45 7.75 -1.37
C ALA A 151 -1.27 8.40 -2.11
N GLU A 152 -0.14 7.73 -2.09
CA GLU A 152 1.07 8.03 -2.86
C GLU A 152 1.24 6.89 -3.86
N ILE A 153 1.08 7.17 -5.13
CA ILE A 153 1.12 6.19 -6.21
C ILE A 153 2.17 6.58 -7.24
N ARG A 154 2.61 5.66 -8.07
CA ARG A 154 3.55 5.99 -9.14
C ARG A 154 2.90 6.89 -10.19
N LYS A 155 3.68 7.84 -10.73
CA LYS A 155 3.31 8.72 -11.86
C LYS A 155 3.30 7.93 -13.16
N ASP A 156 2.52 6.88 -13.21
CA ASP A 156 2.40 5.97 -14.33
C ASP A 156 0.93 5.79 -14.71
N ILE A 157 0.65 5.78 -16.02
CA ILE A 157 -0.71 5.67 -16.53
C ILE A 157 -1.39 4.36 -16.08
N HIS A 158 -0.63 3.28 -15.98
CA HIS A 158 -1.18 1.98 -15.56
C HIS A 158 -1.50 1.95 -14.06
N ALA A 159 -0.67 2.60 -13.24
CA ALA A 159 -0.97 2.78 -11.81
C ALA A 159 -2.29 3.55 -11.63
N MET A 160 -2.50 4.62 -12.38
CA MET A 160 -3.76 5.37 -12.37
C MET A 160 -4.94 4.55 -12.91
N GLN A 161 -4.76 3.84 -14.02
CA GLN A 161 -5.79 2.97 -14.60
C GLN A 161 -6.19 1.82 -13.67
N SER A 162 -5.26 1.29 -12.87
CA SER A 162 -5.56 0.25 -11.89
C SER A 162 -6.53 0.72 -10.79
N ILE A 163 -6.51 2.02 -10.47
CA ILE A 163 -7.42 2.61 -9.48
C ILE A 163 -8.84 2.69 -10.02
N VAL A 164 -9.00 3.17 -11.26
CA VAL A 164 -10.32 3.40 -11.88
C VAL A 164 -10.87 2.17 -12.58
N GLY A 165 -10.08 1.11 -12.70
CA GLY A 165 -10.50 -0.15 -13.35
C GLY A 165 -10.70 -0.04 -14.87
N GLY A 166 -10.08 0.96 -15.52
CA GLY A 166 -10.28 1.19 -16.95
C GLY A 166 -9.50 2.38 -17.51
N LEU A 167 -10.02 2.94 -18.61
CA LEU A 167 -9.43 4.14 -19.21
C LEU A 167 -9.67 5.36 -18.31
N ILE A 168 -8.66 6.24 -18.27
CA ILE A 168 -8.74 7.49 -17.51
C ILE A 168 -9.30 8.58 -18.42
N GLU A 169 -10.30 9.29 -17.92
CA GLU A 169 -10.83 10.50 -18.54
C GLU A 169 -10.62 11.66 -17.55
N PRO A 170 -9.53 12.44 -17.69
CA PRO A 170 -9.25 13.52 -16.74
C PRO A 170 -10.22 14.69 -16.96
N VAL A 171 -10.80 15.17 -15.86
CA VAL A 171 -11.59 16.41 -15.82
C VAL A 171 -10.73 17.49 -15.19
N TYR A 172 -10.45 18.56 -15.93
CA TYR A 172 -9.65 19.68 -15.46
C TYR A 172 -10.56 20.75 -14.84
N PHE A 173 -10.21 21.24 -13.66
CA PHE A 173 -10.81 22.42 -13.05
C PHE A 173 -9.97 23.63 -13.41
N GLU A 174 -10.58 24.64 -14.04
CA GLU A 174 -9.90 25.70 -14.80
C GLU A 174 -8.94 26.61 -14.01
N GLU A 175 -9.00 26.70 -12.69
CA GLU A 175 -8.22 27.70 -11.95
C GLU A 175 -6.86 27.24 -11.40
N ASN A 176 -6.64 25.94 -11.18
CA ASN A 176 -5.41 25.47 -10.51
C ASN A 176 -4.69 24.33 -11.23
N GLY A 177 -5.18 23.83 -12.34
CA GLY A 177 -4.59 22.71 -13.07
C GLY A 177 -4.75 21.35 -12.37
N ASP A 178 -5.57 21.28 -11.33
CA ASP A 178 -5.91 20.02 -10.66
C ASP A 178 -6.83 19.20 -11.56
N ALA A 179 -6.56 17.90 -11.67
CA ALA A 179 -7.37 16.96 -12.44
C ALA A 179 -8.03 15.92 -11.53
N LEU A 180 -9.27 15.58 -11.86
CA LEU A 180 -9.99 14.44 -11.28
C LEU A 180 -10.07 13.33 -12.33
N CYS A 181 -9.75 12.11 -11.96
CA CYS A 181 -9.83 10.95 -12.83
C CYS A 181 -10.80 9.93 -12.26
#